data_7949fa7c5a2087ffe6a7274d013e78e0
#
_entry.id   7949fa7c5a2087ffe6a7274d013e78e0
#
_cell.length_a   1.000
_cell.length_b   1.000
_cell.length_c   1.000
_cell.angle_alpha   90.00
_cell.angle_beta   90.00
_cell.angle_gamma   90.00
#
_symmetry.space_group_name_H-M   'P 1'
#
loop_
_entity.id
_entity.type
_entity.pdbx_description
1 polymer ?
#
loop_
_entity_poly.entity_id
_entity_poly.type
_entity_poly.pdbx_seq_one_letter_code
_entity_poly.pdbx_strand_id
1 'polypeptide(L)'
;MFDIFEFETDFAQTLHCIPMQVRLKLDTCSIKLKLEQWNTLSDGQKRQLLTLDCNSPEQINYYREFLIDLVRNVTGEKLKDIFIGSNPPWQQTQQLPAEFAKRLEQETMEVSIEQWARLTILQRFALTKLSQSQNFLPALKEFGLT
;
A
#
# COMPACT_ATOMS: atom_id res chain seq x y z
N MET A 1 -6.85 1.60 16.42
CA MET A 1 -7.62 1.74 15.18
C MET A 1 -6.72 1.50 13.99
N PHE A 2 -7.22 0.83 12.97
CA PHE A 2 -6.43 0.52 11.78
C PHE A 2 -6.66 1.57 10.71
N ASP A 3 -5.59 1.88 9.97
CA ASP A 3 -5.61 2.86 8.90
C ASP A 3 -6.05 2.17 7.61
N ILE A 4 -7.37 2.02 7.46
CA ILE A 4 -7.99 1.27 6.36
C ILE A 4 -8.95 2.18 5.61
N PHE A 5 -8.87 2.16 4.27
CA PHE A 5 -9.79 2.93 3.44
C PHE A 5 -11.18 2.28 3.40
N GLU A 6 -12.18 3.10 3.19
CA GLU A 6 -13.56 2.63 3.13
C GLU A 6 -13.76 1.59 2.02
N PHE A 7 -13.13 1.79 0.86
CA PHE A 7 -13.27 0.83 -0.24
C PHE A 7 -12.61 -0.52 0.05
N GLU A 8 -11.77 -0.61 1.11
CA GLU A 8 -11.14 -1.86 1.54
C GLU A 8 -11.93 -2.58 2.61
N THR A 9 -13.04 -2.01 3.09
CA THR A 9 -13.71 -2.50 4.30
C THR A 9 -14.09 -3.97 4.22
N ASP A 10 -14.63 -4.42 3.08
CA ASP A 10 -15.07 -5.80 2.91
C ASP A 10 -13.94 -6.81 3.03
N PHE A 11 -12.75 -6.45 2.59
CA PHE A 11 -11.57 -7.34 2.63
C PHE A 11 -10.77 -7.15 3.91
N ALA A 12 -10.55 -5.90 4.30
CA ALA A 12 -9.66 -5.57 5.40
C ALA A 12 -10.24 -5.94 6.76
N GLN A 13 -11.58 -5.94 6.92
CA GLN A 13 -12.21 -6.36 8.17
C GLN A 13 -11.93 -7.82 8.48
N THR A 14 -11.89 -8.67 7.44
CA THR A 14 -11.56 -10.08 7.57
C THR A 14 -10.05 -10.33 7.47
N LEU A 15 -9.31 -9.33 7.04
CA LEU A 15 -7.85 -9.41 6.81
C LEU A 15 -7.47 -10.53 5.83
N HIS A 16 -8.34 -10.88 4.89
CA HIS A 16 -8.04 -11.88 3.87
C HIS A 16 -7.16 -11.32 2.76
N CYS A 17 -7.23 -10.02 2.51
CA CYS A 17 -6.36 -9.34 1.54
C CYS A 17 -5.39 -8.45 2.29
N ILE A 18 -4.23 -8.19 1.68
CA ILE A 18 -3.23 -7.31 2.31
C ILE A 18 -3.72 -5.87 2.17
N PRO A 19 -3.98 -5.16 3.29
CA PRO A 19 -4.44 -3.76 3.22
C PRO A 19 -3.41 -2.84 2.58
N MET A 20 -3.87 -1.75 1.99
CA MET A 20 -2.98 -0.77 1.35
C MET A 20 -1.92 -0.24 2.31
N GLN A 21 -2.28 -0.02 3.59
CA GLN A 21 -1.32 0.44 4.60
C GLN A 21 -0.14 -0.53 4.74
N VAL A 22 -0.41 -1.85 4.77
CA VAL A 22 0.64 -2.87 4.85
C VAL A 22 1.42 -2.92 3.54
N ARG A 23 0.73 -2.84 2.39
CA ARG A 23 1.38 -2.88 1.09
C ARG A 23 2.38 -1.72 0.92
N LEU A 24 2.02 -0.52 1.41
CA LEU A 24 2.94 0.61 1.40
C LEU A 24 4.18 0.33 2.25
N LYS A 25 3.99 -0.26 3.44
CA LYS A 25 5.12 -0.62 4.32
C LYS A 25 6.00 -1.67 3.67
N LEU A 26 5.42 -2.66 2.98
CA LEU A 26 6.17 -3.68 2.26
C LEU A 26 7.05 -3.06 1.17
N ASP A 27 6.49 -2.16 0.37
CA ASP A 27 7.25 -1.48 -0.67
C ASP A 27 8.32 -0.56 -0.07
N THR A 28 8.01 0.08 1.05
CA THR A 28 8.98 0.92 1.77
C THR A 28 10.18 0.09 2.25
N CYS A 29 9.94 -1.15 2.66
CA CYS A 29 10.98 -2.08 3.10
C CYS A 29 11.63 -2.83 1.93
N SER A 30 11.15 -2.65 0.72
CA SER A 30 11.64 -3.37 -0.47
C SER A 30 11.52 -4.89 -0.35
N ILE A 31 10.39 -5.36 0.18
CA ILE A 31 10.11 -6.78 0.37
C ILE A 31 8.80 -7.15 -0.32
N LYS A 32 8.77 -8.32 -0.93
CA LYS A 32 7.56 -8.91 -1.49
C LYS A 32 6.98 -9.93 -0.53
N LEU A 33 5.72 -9.73 -0.13
CA LEU A 33 4.95 -10.69 0.65
C LEU A 33 3.82 -11.22 -0.23
N LYS A 34 3.75 -12.53 -0.40
CA LYS A 34 2.69 -13.16 -1.18
C LYS A 34 1.41 -13.25 -0.36
N LEU A 35 0.27 -13.22 -1.05
CA LEU A 35 -1.03 -13.33 -0.38
C LEU A 35 -1.13 -14.63 0.44
N GLU A 36 -0.60 -15.73 -0.09
CA GLU A 36 -0.60 -17.01 0.64
C GLU A 36 0.18 -16.90 1.95
N GLN A 37 1.34 -16.24 1.92
CA GLN A 37 2.15 -16.02 3.13
C GLN A 37 1.38 -15.16 4.14
N TRP A 38 0.75 -14.09 3.67
CA TRP A 38 -0.08 -13.24 4.52
C TRP A 38 -1.20 -14.05 5.19
N ASN A 39 -1.86 -14.92 4.43
CA ASN A 39 -2.99 -15.68 4.93
C ASN A 39 -2.60 -16.81 5.89
N THR A 40 -1.30 -17.13 6.03
CA THR A 40 -0.83 -18.06 7.06
C THR A 40 -0.68 -17.38 8.42
N LEU A 41 -0.65 -16.04 8.45
CA LEU A 41 -0.48 -15.29 9.69
C LEU A 41 -1.78 -15.26 10.48
N SER A 42 -1.66 -15.19 11.81
CA SER A 42 -2.83 -15.01 12.67
C SER A 42 -3.37 -13.58 12.54
N ASP A 43 -4.61 -13.37 12.98
CA ASP A 43 -5.19 -12.01 12.99
C ASP A 43 -4.36 -11.06 13.85
N GLY A 44 -3.86 -11.53 14.98
CA GLY A 44 -2.98 -10.72 15.85
C GLY A 44 -1.71 -10.31 15.13
N GLN A 45 -1.08 -11.24 14.40
CA GLN A 45 0.13 -10.96 13.64
C GLN A 45 -0.13 -9.98 12.50
N LYS A 46 -1.25 -10.15 11.79
CA LYS A 46 -1.66 -9.21 10.74
C LYS A 46 -1.87 -7.81 11.30
N ARG A 47 -2.50 -7.70 12.47
CA ARG A 47 -2.73 -6.42 13.13
C ARG A 47 -1.42 -5.76 13.55
N GLN A 48 -0.43 -6.53 14.00
CA GLN A 48 0.89 -5.99 14.30
C GLN A 48 1.51 -5.35 13.06
N LEU A 49 1.41 -6.00 11.90
CA LEU A 49 1.92 -5.45 10.65
C LEU A 49 1.18 -4.18 10.21
N LEU A 50 -0.09 -4.05 10.58
CA LEU A 50 -0.85 -2.83 10.32
C LEU A 50 -0.42 -1.68 11.23
N THR A 51 -0.12 -1.96 12.50
CA THR A 51 0.10 -0.91 13.50
C THR A 51 1.55 -0.53 13.71
N LEU A 52 2.51 -1.40 13.36
CA LEU A 52 3.92 -1.04 13.48
C LEU A 52 4.27 0.10 12.53
N ASP A 53 4.97 1.10 13.07
CA ASP A 53 5.41 2.24 12.27
C ASP A 53 6.52 1.86 11.30
N CYS A 54 6.58 2.54 10.16
CA CYS A 54 7.55 2.26 9.11
C CYS A 54 7.95 3.58 8.42
N ASN A 55 8.26 4.61 9.21
CA ASN A 55 8.50 5.96 8.70
C ASN A 55 9.96 6.39 8.78
N SER A 56 10.67 6.07 9.87
CA SER A 56 12.08 6.41 10.02
C SER A 56 12.96 5.25 9.54
N PRO A 57 14.25 5.50 9.22
CA PRO A 57 15.16 4.42 8.84
C PRO A 57 15.20 3.28 9.86
N GLU A 58 15.18 3.60 11.16
CA GLU A 58 15.17 2.58 12.21
C GLU A 58 13.87 1.77 12.20
N GLN A 59 12.74 2.43 12.03
CA GLN A 59 11.44 1.78 11.95
C GLN A 59 11.32 0.88 10.72
N ILE A 60 11.83 1.36 9.59
CA ILE A 60 11.83 0.58 8.34
C ILE A 60 12.66 -0.68 8.53
N ASN A 61 13.84 -0.56 9.11
CA ASN A 61 14.70 -1.72 9.36
C ASN A 61 14.05 -2.69 10.35
N TYR A 62 13.45 -2.18 11.43
CA TYR A 62 12.76 -3.00 12.42
C TYR A 62 11.57 -3.75 11.78
N TYR A 63 10.76 -3.05 10.99
CA TYR A 63 9.62 -3.65 10.31
C TYR A 63 10.07 -4.77 9.38
N ARG A 64 11.13 -4.51 8.61
CA ARG A 64 11.70 -5.48 7.69
C ARG A 64 12.14 -6.75 8.42
N GLU A 65 12.92 -6.60 9.48
CA GLU A 65 13.44 -7.74 10.25
C GLU A 65 12.30 -8.49 10.96
N PHE A 66 11.35 -7.75 11.51
CA PHE A 66 10.17 -8.34 12.15
C PHE A 66 9.41 -9.23 11.15
N LEU A 67 9.17 -8.72 9.95
CA LEU A 67 8.44 -9.45 8.93
C LEU A 67 9.20 -10.69 8.45
N ILE A 68 10.50 -10.55 8.20
CA ILE A 68 11.34 -11.67 7.76
C ILE A 68 11.29 -12.79 8.78
N ASP A 69 11.48 -12.47 10.06
CA ASP A 69 11.48 -13.47 11.13
C ASP A 69 10.09 -14.10 11.30
N LEU A 70 9.04 -13.29 11.23
CA LEU A 70 7.66 -13.77 11.37
C LEU A 70 7.32 -14.80 10.30
N VAL A 71 7.57 -14.46 9.04
CA VAL A 71 7.23 -15.37 7.92
C VAL A 71 8.07 -16.64 7.98
N ARG A 72 9.37 -16.51 8.30
CA ARG A 72 10.23 -17.68 8.45
C ARG A 72 9.73 -18.60 9.55
N ASN A 73 9.33 -18.05 10.70
CA ASN A 73 8.85 -18.85 11.82
C ASN A 73 7.51 -19.52 11.55
N VAL A 74 6.62 -18.87 10.80
CA VAL A 74 5.28 -19.40 10.53
C VAL A 74 5.27 -20.35 9.34
N THR A 75 6.00 -20.03 8.25
CA THR A 75 5.95 -20.79 6.99
C THR A 75 7.22 -21.55 6.69
N GLY A 76 8.33 -21.20 7.32
CA GLY A 76 9.65 -21.70 6.95
C GLY A 76 10.20 -21.09 5.67
N GLU A 77 9.49 -20.16 5.07
CA GLU A 77 9.86 -19.58 3.80
C GLU A 77 10.68 -18.30 3.95
N LYS A 78 11.51 -18.03 2.95
CA LYS A 78 12.33 -16.83 2.87
C LYS A 78 11.63 -15.82 1.96
N LEU A 79 11.51 -14.57 2.42
CA LEU A 79 10.92 -13.51 1.62
C LEU A 79 11.87 -13.04 0.53
N LYS A 80 11.30 -12.57 -0.58
CA LYS A 80 12.07 -12.02 -1.69
C LYS A 80 12.19 -10.51 -1.54
N ASP A 81 13.36 -9.98 -1.92
CA ASP A 81 13.55 -8.55 -2.04
C ASP A 81 12.98 -8.08 -3.39
N ILE A 82 12.48 -6.83 -3.42
CA ILE A 82 12.07 -6.17 -4.65
C ILE A 82 12.76 -4.82 -4.74
N PHE A 83 12.99 -4.34 -5.96
CA PHE A 83 13.58 -3.03 -6.17
C PHE A 83 12.48 -1.99 -6.38
N ILE A 84 12.40 -1.02 -5.48
CA ILE A 84 11.42 0.07 -5.56
C ILE A 84 12.07 1.38 -6.04
N GLY A 85 13.34 1.58 -5.72
CA GLY A 85 14.04 2.83 -6.02
C GLY A 85 13.86 3.86 -4.91
N SER A 86 14.64 4.93 -4.99
CA SER A 86 14.67 5.98 -3.97
C SER A 86 13.56 7.01 -4.13
N ASN A 87 12.91 7.08 -5.31
CA ASN A 87 11.89 8.08 -5.60
C ASN A 87 10.70 7.45 -6.34
N PRO A 88 9.93 6.57 -5.65
CA PRO A 88 8.81 5.91 -6.30
C PRO A 88 7.69 6.90 -6.67
N PRO A 89 6.80 6.52 -7.61
CA PRO A 89 5.77 7.45 -8.12
C PRO A 89 4.89 8.08 -7.04
N TRP A 90 4.57 7.34 -5.99
CA TRP A 90 3.68 7.87 -4.94
C TRP A 90 4.34 8.89 -4.03
N GLN A 91 5.67 9.02 -4.07
CA GLN A 91 6.37 10.06 -3.34
C GLN A 91 6.57 11.32 -4.16
N GLN A 92 6.34 11.26 -5.47
CA GLN A 92 6.50 12.42 -6.35
C GLN A 92 5.24 13.29 -6.30
N THR A 93 5.41 14.57 -6.01
CA THR A 93 4.31 15.51 -5.89
C THR A 93 4.23 16.51 -7.03
N GLN A 94 5.17 16.44 -7.99
CA GLN A 94 5.26 17.39 -9.08
C GLN A 94 4.82 16.82 -10.42
N GLN A 95 4.45 15.55 -10.45
CA GLN A 95 3.91 14.91 -11.64
C GLN A 95 3.01 13.75 -11.24
N LEU A 96 2.05 13.44 -12.09
CA LEU A 96 1.18 12.28 -11.89
C LEU A 96 1.88 11.02 -12.41
N PRO A 97 1.69 9.85 -11.74
CA PRO A 97 2.19 8.60 -12.30
C PRO A 97 1.56 8.33 -13.67
N ALA A 98 2.32 7.77 -14.60
CA ALA A 98 1.87 7.55 -15.97
C ALA A 98 0.60 6.69 -16.03
N GLU A 99 0.54 5.60 -15.26
CA GLU A 99 -0.62 4.71 -15.26
C GLU A 99 -1.85 5.39 -14.67
N PHE A 100 -1.66 6.21 -13.64
CA PHE A 100 -2.73 6.99 -13.04
C PHE A 100 -3.31 8.01 -14.05
N ALA A 101 -2.43 8.76 -14.71
CA ALA A 101 -2.84 9.73 -15.71
C ALA A 101 -3.58 9.06 -16.86
N LYS A 102 -3.10 7.89 -17.29
CA LYS A 102 -3.75 7.14 -18.37
C LYS A 102 -5.15 6.69 -17.98
N ARG A 103 -5.33 6.22 -16.75
CA ARG A 103 -6.65 5.81 -16.27
C ARG A 103 -7.62 7.00 -16.18
N LEU A 104 -7.14 8.15 -15.70
CA LEU A 104 -7.95 9.36 -15.68
C LEU A 104 -8.44 9.74 -17.07
N GLU A 105 -7.56 9.65 -18.06
CA GLU A 105 -7.91 9.92 -19.44
C GLU A 105 -8.99 8.97 -19.96
N GLN A 106 -8.85 7.69 -19.65
CA GLN A 106 -9.84 6.67 -20.03
C GLN A 106 -11.22 6.94 -19.40
N GLU A 107 -11.24 7.48 -18.19
CA GLU A 107 -12.46 7.79 -17.46
C GLU A 107 -12.98 9.21 -17.75
N THR A 108 -12.28 9.96 -18.60
CA THR A 108 -12.61 11.35 -18.93
C THR A 108 -12.65 12.22 -17.66
N MET A 109 -11.65 12.06 -16.81
CA MET A 109 -11.54 12.77 -15.52
C MET A 109 -10.22 13.51 -15.46
N GLU A 110 -10.18 14.55 -14.64
CA GLU A 110 -8.97 15.33 -14.43
C GLU A 110 -8.65 15.46 -12.94
N VAL A 111 -7.38 15.29 -12.61
CA VAL A 111 -6.83 15.57 -11.27
C VAL A 111 -5.63 16.47 -11.49
N SER A 112 -5.62 17.62 -10.84
CA SER A 112 -4.51 18.58 -10.97
C SER A 112 -3.30 18.10 -10.15
N ILE A 113 -2.14 18.65 -10.49
CA ILE A 113 -0.91 18.40 -9.70
C ILE A 113 -1.11 18.87 -8.28
N GLU A 114 -1.80 19.99 -8.06
CA GLU A 114 -2.07 20.51 -6.71
C GLU A 114 -2.95 19.56 -5.91
N GLN A 115 -3.97 18.99 -6.52
CA GLN A 115 -4.82 18.01 -5.87
C GLN A 115 -4.01 16.75 -5.48
N TRP A 116 -3.18 16.27 -6.40
CA TRP A 116 -2.32 15.13 -6.16
C TRP A 116 -1.35 15.39 -5.00
N ALA A 117 -0.72 16.56 -5.00
CA ALA A 117 0.26 16.92 -3.96
C ALA A 117 -0.36 17.04 -2.56
N ARG A 118 -1.66 17.34 -2.47
CA ARG A 118 -2.35 17.46 -1.18
C ARG A 118 -2.73 16.10 -0.59
N LEU A 119 -2.71 15.05 -1.37
CA LEU A 119 -3.01 13.71 -0.87
C LEU A 119 -1.91 13.24 0.08
N THR A 120 -2.26 12.33 0.98
CA THR A 120 -1.25 11.66 1.79
C THR A 120 -0.46 10.69 0.93
N ILE A 121 0.70 10.27 1.43
CA ILE A 121 1.51 9.24 0.74
C ILE A 121 0.68 7.97 0.54
N LEU A 122 -0.07 7.57 1.56
CA LEU A 122 -0.91 6.37 1.47
C LEU A 122 -1.98 6.50 0.40
N GLN A 123 -2.63 7.67 0.29
CA GLN A 123 -3.63 7.90 -0.75
C GLN A 123 -3.00 7.86 -2.15
N ARG A 124 -1.83 8.50 -2.33
CA ARG A 124 -1.12 8.45 -3.62
C ARG A 124 -0.68 7.03 -3.96
N PHE A 125 -0.19 6.30 -2.96
CA PHE A 125 0.19 4.90 -3.14
C PHE A 125 -1.02 4.07 -3.61
N ALA A 126 -2.16 4.21 -2.93
CA ALA A 126 -3.36 3.46 -3.26
C ALA A 126 -3.81 3.76 -4.70
N LEU A 127 -3.86 5.03 -5.08
CA LEU A 127 -4.27 5.40 -6.44
C LEU A 127 -3.29 4.85 -7.49
N THR A 128 -2.00 4.85 -7.19
CA THR A 128 -1.00 4.26 -8.09
C THR A 128 -1.27 2.76 -8.29
N LYS A 129 -1.52 2.04 -7.20
CA LYS A 129 -1.77 0.59 -7.27
C LYS A 129 -3.13 0.26 -7.89
N LEU A 130 -4.11 1.14 -7.75
CA LEU A 130 -5.48 0.90 -8.23
C LEU A 130 -5.73 1.40 -9.65
N SER A 131 -4.72 1.90 -10.34
CA SER A 131 -4.90 2.50 -11.66
C SER A 131 -5.60 1.60 -12.67
N GLN A 132 -5.53 0.27 -12.49
CA GLN A 132 -6.19 -0.69 -13.36
C GLN A 132 -7.25 -1.51 -12.61
N SER A 133 -7.67 -1.04 -11.43
CA SER A 133 -8.60 -1.77 -10.58
C SER A 133 -10.01 -1.21 -10.69
N GLN A 134 -11.01 -2.06 -10.43
CA GLN A 134 -12.40 -1.62 -10.31
C GLN A 134 -12.61 -0.72 -9.10
N ASN A 135 -11.70 -0.72 -8.13
CA ASN A 135 -11.77 0.14 -6.96
C ASN A 135 -11.20 1.54 -7.19
N PHE A 136 -10.74 1.84 -8.40
CA PHE A 136 -10.15 3.13 -8.73
C PHE A 136 -11.13 4.29 -8.53
N LEU A 137 -12.32 4.18 -9.13
CA LEU A 137 -13.35 5.24 -9.02
C LEU A 137 -13.85 5.41 -7.59
N PRO A 138 -14.16 4.34 -6.83
CA PRO A 138 -14.50 4.50 -5.42
C PRO A 138 -13.40 5.19 -4.60
N ALA A 139 -12.13 4.89 -4.88
CA ALA A 139 -11.01 5.53 -4.19
C ALA A 139 -10.94 7.02 -4.50
N LEU A 140 -11.10 7.41 -5.77
CA LEU A 140 -11.11 8.83 -6.15
C LEU A 140 -12.20 9.58 -5.39
N LYS A 141 -13.38 8.98 -5.29
CA LYS A 141 -14.50 9.59 -4.58
C LYS A 141 -14.22 9.73 -3.10
N GLU A 142 -13.69 8.67 -2.49
CA GLU A 142 -13.34 8.70 -1.07
C GLU A 142 -12.31 9.78 -0.75
N PHE A 143 -11.36 10.00 -1.66
CA PHE A 143 -10.29 10.97 -1.47
C PHE A 143 -10.68 12.40 -1.86
N GLY A 144 -11.92 12.60 -2.28
CA GLY A 144 -12.43 13.93 -2.62
C GLY A 144 -11.96 14.45 -3.96
N LEU A 145 -11.62 13.59 -4.90
CA LEU A 145 -11.12 13.97 -6.22
C LEU A 145 -12.19 13.95 -7.31
N THR A 146 -13.40 13.58 -6.95
CA THR A 146 -14.52 13.59 -7.88
C THR A 146 -15.72 14.31 -7.29
#